data_18c9b473dffa3f886f97ff5b04f09c9c
#
_entry.id   18c9b473dffa3f886f97ff5b04f09c9c
#
_cell.length_a   1.000
_cell.length_b   1.000
_cell.length_c   1.000
_cell.angle_alpha   90.00
_cell.angle_beta   90.00
_cell.angle_gamma   90.00
#
_symmetry.space_group_name_H-M   'P 1'
#
loop_
_entity.id
_entity.type
_entity.pdbx_description
1 polymer ?
#
loop_
_entity_poly.entity_id
_entity_poly.type
_entity_poly.pdbx_seq_one_letter_code
_entity_poly.pdbx_strand_id
1 'polypeptide(L)'
;MPYRTRRALRIPATVLLLTIAVAAGSQVAGGRTADPEIVESAGAPRDVVPSARGDLARIRANAAFWSDRSRANPRDFVSNTRLAAAEIDIARATGDVTRYLAARDALDAALGVNADYRPALGYRAAVLIALHEFRAAADEARHLLEVDRADPAALATLGDAALALGDMDTARGAYQELSLIDQSAAALARESHLAFVDGNPGEAVELSRAAVDVAVDEGLEGSARSWYRYQLGDTLASTGDLPGAGEAYASALRDDPSSPLAHWGLARIAASGEDWDAALEHLDAAIAIVPLPEYVARRADIYRLRGATGDARRERDDRRTVLAIGDLAGEAAGIYDRILSLYLSSHDEEPERALRLAEDELVARKDVYGYDALAWALLANGRADEARAQMAEALALGTRDAKLLYHAGMIEARLGNDDAARAYLEGALGIDPSFDPLALRTARTTLQELR
;
A
#
# COMPACT_ATOMS: atom_id res chain seq x y z
N MET A 1 -0.02 51.70 8.05
CA MET A 1 -0.62 50.36 8.22
C MET A 1 0.40 49.32 7.78
N PRO A 2 0.95 48.47 8.68
CA PRO A 2 2.00 47.55 8.31
C PRO A 2 1.41 46.20 7.84
N TYR A 3 1.94 45.75 6.72
CA TYR A 3 1.73 44.40 6.17
C TYR A 3 2.18 43.31 7.17
N ARG A 4 1.25 42.51 7.64
CA ARG A 4 1.55 41.27 8.39
C ARG A 4 2.02 40.21 7.41
N THR A 5 3.31 39.94 7.43
CA THR A 5 3.93 38.77 6.79
C THR A 5 3.34 37.48 7.38
N ARG A 6 2.56 36.76 6.59
CA ARG A 6 2.18 35.38 6.89
C ARG A 6 3.44 34.52 6.81
N ARG A 7 3.92 34.02 7.94
CA ARG A 7 4.88 32.93 7.99
C ARG A 7 4.21 31.71 7.38
N ALA A 8 4.58 31.37 6.15
CA ALA A 8 4.28 30.08 5.57
C ALA A 8 4.98 29.00 6.41
N LEU A 9 4.20 28.13 7.05
CA LEU A 9 4.71 26.89 7.60
C LEU A 9 5.24 26.08 6.42
N ARG A 10 6.55 25.93 6.33
CA ARG A 10 7.18 24.96 5.42
C ARG A 10 6.98 23.60 6.06
N ILE A 11 5.89 22.91 5.71
CA ILE A 11 5.74 21.47 5.91
C ILE A 11 6.54 20.85 4.78
N PRO A 12 7.53 19.97 5.05
CA PRO A 12 8.17 19.24 3.97
C PRO A 12 7.10 18.34 3.32
N ALA A 13 6.91 18.53 2.02
CA ALA A 13 6.05 17.69 1.21
C ALA A 13 6.68 16.28 1.15
N THR A 14 6.25 15.40 2.04
CA THR A 14 6.63 13.99 2.03
C THR A 14 5.36 13.21 2.26
N VAL A 15 4.77 12.70 1.19
CA VAL A 15 3.50 12.00 1.22
C VAL A 15 3.62 10.68 0.47
N LEU A 16 3.11 9.59 1.04
CA LEU A 16 3.38 8.22 0.61
C LEU A 16 2.18 7.36 0.31
N LEU A 17 2.45 6.40 -0.54
CA LEU A 17 1.61 5.29 -0.92
C LEU A 17 1.64 4.14 0.09
N LEU A 18 0.45 3.71 0.50
CA LEU A 18 0.17 2.34 0.85
C LEU A 18 -1.18 1.92 0.32
N THR A 19 -1.09 1.38 -0.80
CA THR A 19 -2.09 0.50 -1.32
C THR A 19 -1.33 -0.63 -1.90
N ILE A 20 -1.68 -1.83 -1.53
CA ILE A 20 -1.01 -2.99 -2.02
C ILE A 20 0.35 -2.57 -2.56
N ALA A 21 1.28 -2.32 -1.68
CA ALA A 21 2.63 -2.47 -2.05
C ALA A 21 2.72 -3.97 -2.37
N VAL A 22 2.21 -4.31 -3.54
CA VAL A 22 2.97 -5.20 -4.32
C VAL A 22 4.28 -4.44 -4.45
N ALA A 23 5.07 -4.51 -3.38
CA ALA A 23 6.47 -4.33 -3.54
C ALA A 23 6.77 -5.42 -4.54
N ALA A 24 6.67 -5.04 -5.81
CA ALA A 24 7.63 -5.59 -6.68
C ALA A 24 8.95 -5.32 -5.97
N GLY A 25 9.37 -6.23 -5.13
CA GLY A 25 10.73 -6.65 -5.11
C GLY A 25 10.99 -7.23 -6.49
N SER A 26 10.71 -6.45 -7.52
CA SER A 26 11.40 -6.55 -8.76
C SER A 26 12.76 -5.93 -8.46
N GLN A 27 13.56 -6.64 -7.67
CA GLN A 27 14.82 -7.00 -8.28
C GLN A 27 14.37 -7.57 -9.61
N VAL A 28 14.53 -6.80 -10.70
CA VAL A 28 14.82 -7.39 -11.98
C VAL A 28 15.93 -8.36 -11.60
N ALA A 29 15.57 -9.63 -11.37
CA ALA A 29 16.53 -10.68 -11.27
C ALA A 29 17.21 -10.59 -12.62
N GLY A 30 18.43 -10.02 -12.59
CA GLY A 30 19.26 -9.96 -13.76
C GLY A 30 19.42 -11.39 -14.18
N GLY A 31 18.61 -11.83 -15.12
CA GLY A 31 18.88 -13.01 -15.86
C GLY A 31 20.34 -12.84 -16.30
N ARG A 32 21.18 -13.80 -15.95
CA ARG A 32 22.58 -13.85 -16.34
C ARG A 32 22.66 -13.86 -17.88
N THR A 33 22.48 -12.73 -18.50
CA THR A 33 23.04 -12.43 -19.79
C THR A 33 24.34 -11.70 -19.51
N ALA A 34 25.45 -12.27 -19.95
CA ALA A 34 26.76 -11.68 -19.83
C ALA A 34 26.72 -10.23 -20.36
N ASP A 35 26.71 -9.27 -19.43
CA ASP A 35 26.93 -7.87 -19.76
C ASP A 35 28.39 -7.67 -20.17
N PRO A 36 28.65 -6.89 -21.22
CA PRO A 36 30.00 -6.50 -21.54
C PRO A 36 30.56 -5.68 -20.37
N GLU A 37 31.77 -6.01 -19.95
CA GLU A 37 32.56 -5.44 -18.88
C GLU A 37 32.22 -3.97 -18.57
N ILE A 38 31.48 -3.74 -17.49
CA ILE A 38 31.40 -2.42 -16.88
C ILE A 38 32.60 -2.33 -15.94
N VAL A 39 33.52 -1.45 -16.29
CA VAL A 39 34.67 -1.07 -15.47
C VAL A 39 34.18 -0.74 -14.05
N GLU A 40 34.54 -1.58 -13.08
CA GLU A 40 34.38 -1.28 -11.66
C GLU A 40 35.13 0.02 -11.36
N SER A 41 34.38 1.08 -11.07
CA SER A 41 34.99 2.26 -10.45
C SER A 41 35.33 1.90 -9.01
N ALA A 42 36.60 1.78 -8.76
CA ALA A 42 37.17 1.51 -7.45
C ALA A 42 36.70 2.51 -6.38
N GLY A 43 36.29 2.00 -5.23
CA GLY A 43 36.35 2.74 -3.98
C GLY A 43 35.04 3.15 -3.32
N ALA A 44 34.18 2.19 -2.97
CA ALA A 44 33.25 2.38 -1.84
C ALA A 44 33.67 1.44 -0.69
N PRO A 45 33.84 1.94 0.55
CA PRO A 45 34.18 1.09 1.70
C PRO A 45 33.00 0.14 1.99
N ARG A 46 33.30 -1.16 2.13
CA ARG A 46 32.34 -2.25 2.32
C ARG A 46 31.85 -2.46 3.76
N ASP A 47 32.19 -1.61 4.73
CA ASP A 47 31.98 -1.89 6.15
C ASP A 47 31.25 -0.77 6.89
N VAL A 48 30.04 -0.39 6.43
CA VAL A 48 29.13 0.41 7.25
C VAL A 48 27.75 -0.24 7.18
N VAL A 49 27.27 -0.74 8.33
CA VAL A 49 25.85 -1.09 8.49
C VAL A 49 25.04 0.18 8.18
N PRO A 50 24.25 0.22 7.11
CA PRO A 50 23.61 1.45 6.68
C PRO A 50 22.57 1.86 7.71
N SER A 51 22.71 3.06 8.28
CA SER A 51 21.57 3.70 8.93
C SER A 51 20.60 4.16 7.83
N ALA A 52 19.29 4.08 8.05
CA ALA A 52 18.27 4.49 7.06
C ALA A 52 18.53 5.90 6.47
N ARG A 53 19.14 6.81 7.24
CA ARG A 53 19.58 8.13 6.76
C ARG A 53 20.77 8.07 5.79
N GLY A 54 21.70 7.12 5.99
CA GLY A 54 22.83 6.93 5.08
C GLY A 54 22.39 6.37 3.72
N ASP A 55 21.42 5.49 3.71
CA ASP A 55 20.85 4.93 2.48
C ASP A 55 20.11 5.99 1.67
N LEU A 56 19.29 6.81 2.28
CA LEU A 56 18.58 7.89 1.56
C LEU A 56 19.55 8.92 0.96
N ALA A 57 20.64 9.26 1.66
CA ALA A 57 21.66 10.14 1.11
C ALA A 57 22.35 9.53 -0.11
N ARG A 58 22.66 8.23 -0.06
CA ARG A 58 23.24 7.47 -1.18
C ARG A 58 22.27 7.38 -2.36
N ILE A 59 20.99 7.07 -2.11
CA ILE A 59 19.95 7.02 -3.14
C ILE A 59 19.79 8.38 -3.83
N ARG A 60 19.73 9.48 -3.07
CA ARG A 60 19.67 10.84 -3.61
C ARG A 60 20.90 11.23 -4.43
N ALA A 61 22.09 10.84 -3.98
CA ALA A 61 23.32 11.07 -4.73
C ALA A 61 23.32 10.31 -6.07
N ASN A 62 22.82 9.08 -6.08
CA ASN A 62 22.64 8.29 -7.30
C ASN A 62 21.67 8.96 -8.27
N ALA A 63 20.51 9.43 -7.80
CA ALA A 63 19.55 10.16 -8.61
C ALA A 63 20.15 11.46 -9.19
N ALA A 64 20.88 12.22 -8.39
CA ALA A 64 21.57 13.44 -8.86
C ALA A 64 22.59 13.11 -9.96
N PHE A 65 23.40 12.07 -9.79
CA PHE A 65 24.35 11.62 -10.80
C PHE A 65 23.68 11.29 -12.14
N TRP A 66 22.60 10.51 -12.13
CA TRP A 66 21.89 10.14 -13.36
C TRP A 66 21.12 11.31 -13.95
N SER A 67 20.59 12.21 -13.13
CA SER A 67 19.96 13.46 -13.58
C SER A 67 20.94 14.37 -14.32
N ASP A 68 22.17 14.51 -13.85
CA ASP A 68 23.21 15.30 -14.52
C ASP A 68 23.57 14.67 -15.88
N ARG A 69 23.70 13.34 -15.94
CA ARG A 69 23.98 12.63 -17.21
C ARG A 69 22.82 12.75 -18.21
N SER A 70 21.58 12.57 -17.76
CA SER A 70 20.38 12.73 -18.60
C SER A 70 20.29 14.16 -19.16
N ARG A 71 20.54 15.17 -18.34
CA ARG A 71 20.58 16.58 -18.79
C ARG A 71 21.70 16.86 -19.79
N ALA A 72 22.88 16.25 -19.59
CA ALA A 72 24.02 16.41 -20.50
C ALA A 72 23.77 15.74 -21.87
N ASN A 73 23.05 14.62 -21.90
CA ASN A 73 22.66 13.93 -23.12
C ASN A 73 21.22 13.36 -23.02
N PRO A 74 20.19 14.17 -23.35
CA PRO A 74 18.79 13.72 -23.28
C PRO A 74 18.44 12.50 -24.16
N ARG A 75 19.28 12.16 -25.13
CA ARG A 75 19.11 10.97 -25.99
C ARG A 75 19.81 9.72 -25.44
N ASP A 76 20.43 9.80 -24.26
CA ASP A 76 20.98 8.63 -23.57
C ASP A 76 19.86 7.91 -22.83
N PHE A 77 19.17 6.99 -23.54
CA PHE A 77 18.07 6.21 -22.99
C PHE A 77 18.48 5.33 -21.79
N VAL A 78 19.75 4.92 -21.71
CA VAL A 78 20.27 4.15 -20.57
C VAL A 78 20.35 5.05 -19.33
N SER A 79 20.91 6.26 -19.44
CA SER A 79 20.96 7.22 -18.33
C SER A 79 19.57 7.65 -17.88
N ASN A 80 18.61 7.84 -18.79
CA ASN A 80 17.22 8.16 -18.48
C ASN A 80 16.56 7.02 -17.71
N THR A 81 16.77 5.76 -18.13
CA THR A 81 16.24 4.59 -17.41
C THR A 81 16.85 4.44 -16.01
N ARG A 82 18.15 4.69 -15.86
CA ARG A 82 18.81 4.67 -14.53
C ARG A 82 18.35 5.81 -13.64
N LEU A 83 18.04 6.98 -14.19
CA LEU A 83 17.42 8.08 -13.46
C LEU A 83 16.04 7.65 -12.93
N ALA A 84 15.22 7.07 -13.78
CA ALA A 84 13.90 6.58 -13.37
C ALA A 84 13.99 5.55 -12.22
N ALA A 85 14.91 4.58 -12.33
CA ALA A 85 15.13 3.62 -11.25
C ALA A 85 15.50 4.31 -9.93
N ALA A 86 16.37 5.32 -9.98
CA ALA A 86 16.78 6.08 -8.79
C ALA A 86 15.63 6.94 -8.21
N GLU A 87 14.75 7.51 -9.06
CA GLU A 87 13.54 8.23 -8.60
C GLU A 87 12.53 7.27 -7.95
N ILE A 88 12.36 6.05 -8.48
CA ILE A 88 11.56 4.99 -7.85
C ILE A 88 12.11 4.65 -6.46
N ASP A 89 13.44 4.53 -6.31
CA ASP A 89 14.07 4.25 -5.03
C ASP A 89 13.84 5.39 -4.03
N ILE A 90 13.88 6.67 -4.47
CA ILE A 90 13.53 7.81 -3.62
C ILE A 90 12.06 7.74 -3.21
N ALA A 91 11.15 7.47 -4.17
CA ALA A 91 9.72 7.33 -3.88
C ALA A 91 9.50 6.30 -2.76
N ARG A 92 10.10 5.11 -2.90
CA ARG A 92 10.00 4.02 -1.91
C ARG A 92 10.57 4.39 -0.54
N ALA A 93 11.72 5.08 -0.52
CA ALA A 93 12.40 5.43 0.73
C ALA A 93 11.76 6.62 1.47
N THR A 94 11.05 7.50 0.75
CA THR A 94 10.51 8.75 1.34
C THR A 94 9.00 8.81 1.31
N GLY A 95 8.38 8.00 0.45
CA GLY A 95 6.99 8.08 0.14
C GLY A 95 6.53 9.29 -0.66
N ASP A 96 7.43 9.97 -1.26
CA ASP A 96 7.12 11.07 -2.16
C ASP A 96 6.62 10.54 -3.51
N VAL A 97 5.31 10.47 -3.66
CA VAL A 97 4.65 9.95 -4.89
C VAL A 97 4.99 10.77 -6.13
N THR A 98 5.39 12.05 -5.98
CA THR A 98 5.80 12.89 -7.11
C THR A 98 7.05 12.34 -7.78
N ARG A 99 7.83 11.52 -7.11
CA ARG A 99 8.99 10.83 -7.67
C ARG A 99 8.62 9.76 -8.70
N TYR A 100 7.45 9.14 -8.57
CA TYR A 100 6.95 8.25 -9.63
C TYR A 100 6.60 9.02 -10.90
N LEU A 101 6.08 10.26 -10.78
CA LEU A 101 5.87 11.13 -11.94
C LEU A 101 7.21 11.48 -12.61
N ALA A 102 8.23 11.84 -11.83
CA ALA A 102 9.57 12.10 -12.35
C ALA A 102 10.20 10.84 -12.99
N ALA A 103 9.96 9.66 -12.42
CA ALA A 103 10.38 8.39 -13.02
C ALA A 103 9.69 8.13 -14.37
N ARG A 104 8.37 8.37 -14.45
CA ARG A 104 7.59 8.26 -15.68
C ARG A 104 8.17 9.17 -16.78
N ASP A 105 8.40 10.44 -16.47
CA ASP A 105 8.97 11.40 -17.45
C ASP A 105 10.34 10.93 -17.98
N ALA A 106 11.20 10.39 -17.10
CA ALA A 106 12.49 9.86 -17.49
C ALA A 106 12.36 8.59 -18.37
N LEU A 107 11.39 7.72 -18.09
CA LEU A 107 11.11 6.52 -18.88
C LEU A 107 10.53 6.88 -20.25
N ASP A 108 9.63 7.85 -20.32
CA ASP A 108 9.07 8.34 -21.57
C ASP A 108 10.17 8.96 -22.45
N ALA A 109 11.11 9.71 -21.84
CA ALA A 109 12.28 10.20 -22.56
C ALA A 109 13.18 9.06 -23.07
N ALA A 110 13.37 7.99 -22.28
CA ALA A 110 14.16 6.82 -22.70
C ALA A 110 13.50 6.08 -23.88
N LEU A 111 12.20 5.80 -23.75
CA LEU A 111 11.42 5.05 -24.75
C LEU A 111 11.15 5.87 -26.01
N GLY A 112 11.11 7.20 -25.91
CA GLY A 112 11.07 8.09 -27.07
C GLY A 112 12.35 8.01 -27.94
N VAL A 113 13.45 7.50 -27.40
CA VAL A 113 14.70 7.25 -28.15
C VAL A 113 14.80 5.79 -28.61
N ASN A 114 14.44 4.85 -27.76
CA ASN A 114 14.46 3.41 -28.04
C ASN A 114 13.18 2.78 -27.45
N ALA A 115 12.16 2.66 -28.30
CA ALA A 115 10.83 2.20 -27.91
C ALA A 115 10.82 0.75 -27.36
N ASP A 116 11.76 -0.09 -27.79
CA ASP A 116 11.83 -1.51 -27.43
C ASP A 116 12.85 -1.79 -26.32
N TYR A 117 13.30 -0.76 -25.60
CA TYR A 117 14.27 -0.95 -24.52
C TYR A 117 13.62 -1.61 -23.30
N ARG A 118 13.72 -2.93 -23.22
CA ARG A 118 13.06 -3.77 -22.20
C ARG A 118 13.24 -3.29 -20.75
N PRO A 119 14.44 -2.87 -20.29
CA PRO A 119 14.55 -2.35 -18.92
C PRO A 119 13.67 -1.12 -18.66
N ALA A 120 13.52 -0.21 -19.64
CA ALA A 120 12.64 0.95 -19.47
C ALA A 120 11.17 0.56 -19.49
N LEU A 121 10.76 -0.38 -20.35
CA LEU A 121 9.39 -0.92 -20.37
C LEU A 121 9.02 -1.57 -19.06
N GLY A 122 9.90 -2.40 -18.48
CA GLY A 122 9.68 -3.04 -17.19
C GLY A 122 9.55 -2.03 -16.03
N TYR A 123 10.41 -1.00 -15.97
CA TYR A 123 10.26 0.06 -14.97
C TYR A 123 9.00 0.89 -15.22
N ARG A 124 8.62 1.16 -16.47
CA ARG A 124 7.38 1.89 -16.79
C ARG A 124 6.15 1.11 -16.32
N ALA A 125 6.10 -0.18 -16.57
CA ALA A 125 5.03 -1.03 -16.07
C ALA A 125 4.89 -0.95 -14.53
N ALA A 126 6.01 -1.00 -13.78
CA ALA A 126 6.01 -0.85 -12.34
C ALA A 126 5.57 0.55 -11.86
N VAL A 127 5.98 1.61 -12.56
CA VAL A 127 5.57 2.99 -12.27
C VAL A 127 4.08 3.19 -12.53
N LEU A 128 3.54 2.61 -13.60
CA LEU A 128 2.10 2.66 -13.89
C LEU A 128 1.26 2.00 -12.80
N ILE A 129 1.71 0.86 -12.26
CA ILE A 129 1.09 0.24 -11.07
C ILE A 129 1.12 1.20 -9.87
N ALA A 130 2.27 1.82 -9.60
CA ALA A 130 2.44 2.73 -8.47
C ALA A 130 1.61 4.02 -8.59
N LEU A 131 1.30 4.45 -9.80
CA LEU A 131 0.44 5.59 -10.11
C LEU A 131 -1.05 5.22 -10.27
N HIS A 132 -1.41 3.95 -10.02
CA HIS A 132 -2.76 3.41 -10.20
C HIS A 132 -3.28 3.49 -11.66
N GLU A 133 -2.39 3.57 -12.62
CA GLU A 133 -2.70 3.51 -14.06
C GLU A 133 -2.78 2.05 -14.53
N PHE A 134 -3.62 1.24 -13.87
CA PHE A 134 -3.63 -0.23 -14.01
C PHE A 134 -3.93 -0.72 -15.43
N ARG A 135 -4.79 -0.03 -16.20
CA ARG A 135 -5.06 -0.41 -17.59
C ARG A 135 -3.80 -0.27 -18.44
N ALA A 136 -3.10 0.87 -18.31
CA ALA A 136 -1.86 1.09 -19.03
C ALA A 136 -0.77 0.10 -18.60
N ALA A 137 -0.69 -0.24 -17.30
CA ALA A 137 0.23 -1.25 -16.77
C ALA A 137 -0.06 -2.64 -17.38
N ALA A 138 -1.35 -3.03 -17.46
CA ALA A 138 -1.74 -4.30 -18.09
C ALA A 138 -1.41 -4.35 -19.58
N ASP A 139 -1.62 -3.25 -20.30
CA ASP A 139 -1.29 -3.16 -21.73
C ASP A 139 0.23 -3.23 -21.96
N GLU A 140 1.01 -2.56 -21.13
CA GLU A 140 2.48 -2.64 -21.14
C GLU A 140 2.98 -4.06 -20.86
N ALA A 141 2.41 -4.72 -19.84
CA ALA A 141 2.76 -6.09 -19.50
C ALA A 141 2.43 -7.06 -20.65
N ARG A 142 1.26 -6.93 -21.28
CA ARG A 142 0.91 -7.73 -22.47
C ARG A 142 1.88 -7.53 -23.62
N HIS A 143 2.29 -6.29 -23.88
CA HIS A 143 3.29 -5.99 -24.90
C HIS A 143 4.64 -6.67 -24.62
N LEU A 144 5.09 -6.66 -23.36
CA LEU A 144 6.30 -7.39 -22.96
C LEU A 144 6.15 -8.90 -23.15
N LEU A 145 4.98 -9.47 -22.87
CA LEU A 145 4.66 -10.90 -23.03
C LEU A 145 4.52 -11.31 -24.50
N GLU A 146 4.23 -10.41 -25.44
CA GLU A 146 4.31 -10.68 -26.88
C GLU A 146 5.75 -10.98 -27.34
N VAL A 147 6.74 -10.34 -26.71
CA VAL A 147 8.17 -10.54 -27.00
C VAL A 147 8.73 -11.74 -26.26
N ASP A 148 8.35 -11.89 -24.97
CA ASP A 148 8.81 -12.99 -24.12
C ASP A 148 7.65 -13.45 -23.23
N ARG A 149 7.02 -14.55 -23.61
CA ARG A 149 5.86 -15.11 -22.91
C ARG A 149 6.16 -15.59 -21.49
N ALA A 150 7.42 -15.81 -21.17
CA ALA A 150 7.89 -16.27 -19.88
C ALA A 150 8.65 -15.16 -19.12
N ASP A 151 8.35 -13.88 -19.36
CA ASP A 151 8.91 -12.77 -18.60
C ASP A 151 8.21 -12.69 -17.21
N PRO A 152 8.91 -13.04 -16.10
CA PRO A 152 8.26 -13.08 -14.79
C PRO A 152 7.76 -11.71 -14.32
N ALA A 153 8.49 -10.64 -14.67
CA ALA A 153 8.12 -9.27 -14.26
C ALA A 153 6.85 -8.81 -15.00
N ALA A 154 6.72 -9.18 -16.27
CA ALA A 154 5.54 -8.86 -17.06
C ALA A 154 4.32 -9.67 -16.58
N LEU A 155 4.47 -10.98 -16.27
CA LEU A 155 3.39 -11.79 -15.68
C LEU A 155 2.96 -11.24 -14.33
N ALA A 156 3.91 -10.88 -13.45
CA ALA A 156 3.62 -10.26 -12.17
C ALA A 156 2.83 -8.94 -12.34
N THR A 157 3.29 -8.06 -13.24
CA THR A 157 2.61 -6.78 -13.51
C THR A 157 1.21 -6.99 -14.10
N LEU A 158 1.05 -7.96 -15.01
CA LEU A 158 -0.27 -8.28 -15.57
C LEU A 158 -1.24 -8.76 -14.50
N GLY A 159 -0.78 -9.67 -13.62
CA GLY A 159 -1.57 -10.18 -12.50
C GLY A 159 -1.95 -9.07 -11.51
N ASP A 160 -0.99 -8.23 -11.12
CA ASP A 160 -1.20 -7.10 -10.19
C ASP A 160 -2.21 -6.10 -10.77
N ALA A 161 -2.07 -5.73 -12.05
CA ALA A 161 -2.98 -4.81 -12.73
C ALA A 161 -4.37 -5.41 -12.90
N ALA A 162 -4.48 -6.68 -13.30
CA ALA A 162 -5.73 -7.38 -13.48
C ALA A 162 -6.51 -7.50 -12.15
N LEU A 163 -5.81 -7.83 -11.06
CA LEU A 163 -6.40 -7.89 -9.72
C LEU A 163 -6.99 -6.52 -9.31
N ALA A 164 -6.24 -5.44 -9.54
CA ALA A 164 -6.72 -4.09 -9.24
C ALA A 164 -7.92 -3.69 -10.13
N LEU A 165 -7.98 -4.17 -11.37
CA LEU A 165 -9.08 -3.92 -12.30
C LEU A 165 -10.31 -4.82 -12.06
N GLY A 166 -10.21 -5.80 -11.13
CA GLY A 166 -11.27 -6.79 -10.88
C GLY A 166 -11.34 -7.89 -11.93
N ASP A 167 -10.38 -7.98 -12.84
CA ASP A 167 -10.26 -9.06 -13.83
C ASP A 167 -9.58 -10.29 -13.21
N MET A 168 -10.36 -11.00 -12.38
CA MET A 168 -9.85 -12.14 -11.58
C MET A 168 -9.37 -13.30 -12.46
N ASP A 169 -9.97 -13.51 -13.63
CA ASP A 169 -9.56 -14.59 -14.53
C ASP A 169 -8.16 -14.32 -15.10
N THR A 170 -7.90 -13.10 -15.56
CA THR A 170 -6.57 -12.67 -16.00
C THR A 170 -5.57 -12.69 -14.84
N ALA A 171 -5.95 -12.24 -13.65
CA ALA A 171 -5.06 -12.24 -12.46
C ALA A 171 -4.63 -13.67 -12.08
N ARG A 172 -5.59 -14.60 -11.96
CA ARG A 172 -5.30 -16.02 -11.67
C ARG A 172 -4.44 -16.67 -12.75
N GLY A 173 -4.75 -16.43 -14.03
CA GLY A 173 -3.98 -16.97 -15.15
C GLY A 173 -2.52 -16.49 -15.12
N ALA A 174 -2.32 -15.16 -14.95
CA ALA A 174 -0.97 -14.59 -14.93
C ALA A 174 -0.14 -15.08 -13.73
N TYR A 175 -0.74 -15.19 -12.54
CA TYR A 175 -0.02 -15.70 -11.37
C TYR A 175 0.22 -17.22 -11.46
N GLN A 176 -0.69 -17.99 -12.06
CA GLN A 176 -0.47 -19.40 -12.33
C GLN A 176 0.70 -19.62 -13.32
N GLU A 177 0.78 -18.82 -14.39
CA GLU A 177 1.92 -18.86 -15.31
C GLU A 177 3.21 -18.43 -14.60
N LEU A 178 3.15 -17.38 -13.75
CA LEU A 178 4.28 -16.92 -12.98
C LEU A 178 4.82 -18.02 -12.05
N SER A 179 3.96 -18.71 -11.30
CA SER A 179 4.38 -19.75 -10.34
C SER A 179 5.05 -20.96 -11.00
N LEU A 180 4.79 -21.20 -12.28
CA LEU A 180 5.46 -22.27 -13.02
C LEU A 180 6.92 -21.97 -13.38
N ILE A 181 7.29 -20.68 -13.42
CA ILE A 181 8.60 -20.21 -13.90
C ILE A 181 9.40 -19.46 -12.84
N ASP A 182 8.75 -18.93 -11.81
CA ASP A 182 9.35 -18.16 -10.73
C ASP A 182 8.78 -18.60 -9.37
N GLN A 183 9.64 -19.10 -8.52
CA GLN A 183 9.31 -19.53 -7.15
C GLN A 183 9.92 -18.55 -6.12
N SER A 184 10.15 -17.30 -6.52
CA SER A 184 10.69 -16.27 -5.65
C SER A 184 9.75 -15.90 -4.51
N ALA A 185 10.30 -15.27 -3.48
CA ALA A 185 9.51 -14.69 -2.41
C ALA A 185 8.45 -13.71 -2.95
N ALA A 186 8.76 -12.99 -4.03
CA ALA A 186 7.85 -12.04 -4.66
C ALA A 186 6.66 -12.72 -5.38
N ALA A 187 6.88 -13.88 -6.01
CA ALA A 187 5.81 -14.67 -6.61
C ALA A 187 4.88 -15.23 -5.53
N LEU A 188 5.44 -15.87 -4.49
CA LEU A 188 4.68 -16.43 -3.38
C LEU A 188 3.85 -15.38 -2.61
N ALA A 189 4.36 -14.16 -2.44
CA ALA A 189 3.61 -13.08 -1.79
C ALA A 189 2.37 -12.66 -2.62
N ARG A 190 2.45 -12.70 -3.96
CA ARG A 190 1.30 -12.44 -4.85
C ARG A 190 0.27 -13.55 -4.78
N GLU A 191 0.70 -14.79 -4.79
CA GLU A 191 -0.18 -15.95 -4.61
C GLU A 191 -0.87 -15.90 -3.26
N SER A 192 -0.15 -15.54 -2.18
CA SER A 192 -0.73 -15.35 -0.86
C SER A 192 -1.83 -14.29 -0.86
N HIS A 193 -1.58 -13.14 -1.50
CA HIS A 193 -2.59 -12.09 -1.59
C HIS A 193 -3.81 -12.53 -2.41
N LEU A 194 -3.60 -13.21 -3.55
CA LEU A 194 -4.68 -13.76 -4.34
C LEU A 194 -5.51 -14.78 -3.55
N ALA A 195 -4.87 -15.71 -2.84
CA ALA A 195 -5.54 -16.70 -2.00
C ALA A 195 -6.39 -16.02 -0.91
N PHE A 196 -5.90 -14.92 -0.30
CA PHE A 196 -6.66 -14.15 0.68
C PHE A 196 -7.91 -13.51 0.05
N VAL A 197 -7.75 -12.85 -1.11
CA VAL A 197 -8.87 -12.21 -1.84
C VAL A 197 -9.89 -13.25 -2.29
N ASP A 198 -9.46 -14.45 -2.71
CA ASP A 198 -10.33 -15.57 -3.09
C ASP A 198 -10.95 -16.30 -1.89
N GLY A 199 -10.84 -15.75 -0.67
CA GLY A 199 -11.47 -16.29 0.54
C GLY A 199 -10.79 -17.53 1.12
N ASN A 200 -9.52 -17.78 0.81
CA ASN A 200 -8.69 -18.90 1.29
C ASN A 200 -7.61 -18.42 2.29
N PRO A 201 -7.99 -17.88 3.48
CA PRO A 201 -7.02 -17.26 4.40
C PRO A 201 -5.99 -18.24 4.94
N GLY A 202 -6.32 -19.55 5.05
CA GLY A 202 -5.35 -20.58 5.48
C GLY A 202 -4.22 -20.74 4.48
N GLU A 203 -4.53 -20.87 3.20
CA GLU A 203 -3.57 -20.93 2.10
C GLU A 203 -2.73 -19.65 2.03
N ALA A 204 -3.36 -18.48 2.20
CA ALA A 204 -2.65 -17.20 2.24
C ALA A 204 -1.58 -17.17 3.34
N VAL A 205 -1.85 -17.71 4.54
CA VAL A 205 -0.87 -17.81 5.63
C VAL A 205 0.28 -18.75 5.27
N GLU A 206 -0.01 -19.92 4.68
CA GLU A 206 1.02 -20.88 4.27
C GLU A 206 1.95 -20.27 3.22
N LEU A 207 1.40 -19.63 2.20
CA LEU A 207 2.16 -18.94 1.14
C LEU A 207 2.97 -17.75 1.69
N SER A 208 2.41 -16.95 2.61
CA SER A 208 3.16 -15.87 3.27
C SER A 208 4.35 -16.39 4.09
N ARG A 209 4.20 -17.54 4.78
CA ARG A 209 5.31 -18.18 5.49
C ARG A 209 6.39 -18.63 4.52
N ALA A 210 5.99 -19.32 3.45
CA ALA A 210 6.90 -19.74 2.41
C ALA A 210 7.64 -18.56 1.76
N ALA A 211 6.94 -17.42 1.54
CA ALA A 211 7.57 -16.21 1.03
C ALA A 211 8.67 -15.66 1.97
N VAL A 212 8.45 -15.72 3.28
CA VAL A 212 9.49 -15.32 4.27
C VAL A 212 10.69 -16.27 4.22
N ASP A 213 10.45 -17.58 4.14
CA ASP A 213 11.52 -18.58 4.10
C ASP A 213 12.35 -18.42 2.82
N VAL A 214 11.70 -18.27 1.66
CA VAL A 214 12.38 -18.04 0.39
C VAL A 214 13.12 -16.69 0.40
N ALA A 215 12.57 -15.64 0.99
CA ALA A 215 13.26 -14.36 1.13
C ALA A 215 14.58 -14.48 1.93
N VAL A 216 14.62 -15.37 2.93
CA VAL A 216 15.85 -15.69 3.67
C VAL A 216 16.83 -16.47 2.78
N ASP A 217 16.35 -17.47 2.05
CA ASP A 217 17.18 -18.31 1.17
C ASP A 217 17.73 -17.51 -0.03
N GLU A 218 16.99 -16.52 -0.53
CA GLU A 218 17.44 -15.55 -1.53
C GLU A 218 18.49 -14.57 -0.98
N GLY A 219 18.74 -14.57 0.33
CA GLY A 219 19.68 -13.67 0.97
C GLY A 219 19.18 -12.23 1.07
N LEU A 220 17.87 -12.01 1.05
CA LEU A 220 17.31 -10.68 1.24
C LEU A 220 17.57 -10.18 2.65
N GLU A 221 17.90 -8.89 2.78
CA GLU A 221 18.24 -8.25 4.05
C GLU A 221 17.54 -6.90 4.20
N GLY A 222 17.58 -6.34 5.41
CA GLY A 222 17.08 -5.00 5.71
C GLY A 222 15.60 -4.83 5.34
N SER A 223 15.27 -3.75 4.66
CA SER A 223 13.90 -3.40 4.31
C SER A 223 13.22 -4.42 3.39
N ALA A 224 13.98 -5.11 2.52
CA ALA A 224 13.42 -6.12 1.63
C ALA A 224 12.86 -7.32 2.42
N ARG A 225 13.66 -7.89 3.35
CA ARG A 225 13.19 -9.00 4.18
C ARG A 225 12.14 -8.55 5.21
N SER A 226 12.29 -7.36 5.79
CA SER A 226 11.30 -6.75 6.68
C SER A 226 9.91 -6.69 6.05
N TRP A 227 9.83 -6.39 4.76
CA TRP A 227 8.57 -6.33 4.04
C TRP A 227 7.82 -7.68 4.03
N TYR A 228 8.50 -8.79 3.71
CA TYR A 228 7.87 -10.13 3.72
C TYR A 228 7.41 -10.53 5.12
N ARG A 229 8.18 -10.20 6.15
CA ARG A 229 7.76 -10.45 7.54
C ARG A 229 6.54 -9.61 7.94
N TYR A 230 6.48 -8.35 7.48
CA TYR A 230 5.29 -7.52 7.66
C TYR A 230 4.07 -8.16 6.97
N GLN A 231 4.21 -8.60 5.72
CA GLN A 231 3.11 -9.26 4.98
C GLN A 231 2.62 -10.51 5.71
N LEU A 232 3.53 -11.34 6.22
CA LEU A 232 3.16 -12.47 7.05
C LEU A 232 2.38 -12.02 8.29
N GLY A 233 2.84 -10.99 8.98
CA GLY A 233 2.16 -10.43 10.15
C GLY A 233 0.75 -9.95 9.80
N ASP A 234 0.60 -9.26 8.67
CA ASP A 234 -0.70 -8.75 8.23
C ASP A 234 -1.67 -9.89 7.85
N THR A 235 -1.17 -10.93 7.17
CA THR A 235 -1.97 -12.11 6.84
C THR A 235 -2.38 -12.88 8.12
N LEU A 236 -1.48 -13.01 9.11
CA LEU A 236 -1.80 -13.63 10.39
C LEU A 236 -2.84 -12.84 11.18
N ALA A 237 -2.73 -11.50 11.24
CA ALA A 237 -3.71 -10.64 11.87
C ALA A 237 -5.10 -10.80 11.23
N SER A 238 -5.15 -10.87 9.89
CA SER A 238 -6.38 -11.07 9.13
C SER A 238 -7.05 -12.43 9.39
N THR A 239 -6.35 -13.36 10.03
CA THR A 239 -6.90 -14.68 10.44
C THR A 239 -7.12 -14.79 11.93
N GLY A 240 -6.85 -13.72 12.70
CA GLY A 240 -7.03 -13.67 14.16
C GLY A 240 -5.83 -14.15 14.96
N ASP A 241 -4.75 -14.57 14.33
CA ASP A 241 -3.49 -14.92 15.03
C ASP A 241 -2.70 -13.65 15.39
N LEU A 242 -3.23 -12.85 16.33
CA LEU A 242 -2.57 -11.62 16.78
C LEU A 242 -1.22 -11.86 17.45
N PRO A 243 -1.01 -12.93 18.26
CA PRO A 243 0.31 -13.24 18.79
C PRO A 243 1.34 -13.51 17.68
N GLY A 244 1.01 -14.35 16.71
CA GLY A 244 1.87 -14.64 15.57
C GLY A 244 2.15 -13.39 14.71
N ALA A 245 1.13 -12.55 14.50
CA ALA A 245 1.28 -11.27 13.82
C ALA A 245 2.27 -10.33 14.54
N GLY A 246 2.13 -10.20 15.86
CA GLY A 246 3.03 -9.40 16.69
C GLY A 246 4.49 -9.87 16.60
N GLU A 247 4.73 -11.19 16.62
CA GLU A 247 6.05 -11.78 16.44
C GLU A 247 6.64 -11.50 15.04
N ALA A 248 5.82 -11.59 14.00
CA ALA A 248 6.22 -11.31 12.63
C ALA A 248 6.59 -9.82 12.46
N TYR A 249 5.79 -8.89 12.97
CA TYR A 249 6.11 -7.45 12.95
C TYR A 249 7.35 -7.12 13.76
N ALA A 250 7.51 -7.70 14.96
CA ALA A 250 8.74 -7.53 15.74
C ALA A 250 9.96 -8.08 15.01
N SER A 251 9.80 -9.19 14.26
CA SER A 251 10.86 -9.72 13.41
C SER A 251 11.19 -8.79 12.24
N ALA A 252 10.18 -8.16 11.65
CA ALA A 252 10.37 -7.16 10.61
C ALA A 252 11.19 -5.96 11.11
N LEU A 253 10.96 -5.48 12.34
CA LEU A 253 11.76 -4.42 12.96
C LEU A 253 13.20 -4.86 13.31
N ARG A 254 13.43 -6.16 13.54
CA ARG A 254 14.81 -6.66 13.70
C ARG A 254 15.60 -6.62 12.39
N ASP A 255 14.93 -6.87 11.26
CA ASP A 255 15.53 -6.77 9.93
C ASP A 255 15.69 -5.29 9.49
N ASP A 256 14.68 -4.45 9.75
CA ASP A 256 14.72 -3.01 9.46
C ASP A 256 14.08 -2.22 10.61
N PRO A 257 14.87 -1.66 11.52
CA PRO A 257 14.35 -0.83 12.62
C PRO A 257 13.62 0.44 12.17
N SER A 258 13.75 0.82 10.90
CA SER A 258 13.06 1.96 10.30
C SER A 258 11.88 1.56 9.40
N SER A 259 11.34 0.36 9.56
CA SER A 259 10.16 -0.11 8.82
C SER A 259 8.88 0.57 9.32
N PRO A 260 8.27 1.51 8.58
CA PRO A 260 7.02 2.14 9.00
C PRO A 260 5.87 1.15 9.03
N LEU A 261 5.88 0.16 8.14
CA LEU A 261 4.88 -0.91 8.08
C LEU A 261 4.89 -1.80 9.32
N ALA A 262 6.08 -2.18 9.80
CA ALA A 262 6.20 -2.99 10.99
C ALA A 262 5.76 -2.22 12.25
N HIS A 263 6.09 -0.92 12.33
CA HIS A 263 5.55 -0.04 13.37
C HIS A 263 4.02 0.08 13.28
N TRP A 264 3.46 0.23 12.09
CA TRP A 264 2.01 0.22 11.87
C TRP A 264 1.36 -1.06 12.36
N GLY A 265 1.91 -2.23 12.01
CA GLY A 265 1.42 -3.51 12.48
C GLY A 265 1.41 -3.62 14.01
N LEU A 266 2.51 -3.26 14.68
CA LEU A 266 2.60 -3.26 16.14
C LEU A 266 1.65 -2.25 16.79
N ALA A 267 1.44 -1.09 16.19
CA ALA A 267 0.45 -0.12 16.66
C ALA A 267 -0.99 -0.70 16.66
N ARG A 268 -1.35 -1.46 15.61
CA ARG A 268 -2.64 -2.15 15.52
C ARG A 268 -2.79 -3.19 16.63
N ILE A 269 -1.75 -4.01 16.86
CA ILE A 269 -1.77 -5.01 17.95
C ILE A 269 -1.92 -4.32 19.31
N ALA A 270 -1.13 -3.28 19.59
CA ALA A 270 -1.23 -2.55 20.85
C ALA A 270 -2.64 -1.92 21.05
N ALA A 271 -3.18 -1.30 19.99
CA ALA A 271 -4.51 -0.70 20.03
C ALA A 271 -5.63 -1.72 20.25
N SER A 272 -5.49 -2.96 19.75
CA SER A 272 -6.47 -4.03 19.98
C SER A 272 -6.55 -4.46 21.46
N GLY A 273 -5.43 -4.32 22.17
CA GLY A 273 -5.34 -4.53 23.64
C GLY A 273 -5.60 -3.26 24.47
N GLU A 274 -6.01 -2.17 23.84
CA GLU A 274 -6.20 -0.85 24.46
C GLU A 274 -4.93 -0.29 25.13
N ASP A 275 -3.74 -0.77 24.72
CA ASP A 275 -2.46 -0.17 25.09
C ASP A 275 -2.20 1.06 24.22
N TRP A 276 -2.91 2.14 24.56
CA TRP A 276 -2.89 3.38 23.77
C TRP A 276 -1.50 4.04 23.73
N ASP A 277 -0.73 3.90 24.80
CA ASP A 277 0.59 4.53 24.86
C ASP A 277 1.59 3.81 23.95
N ALA A 278 1.62 2.49 23.97
CA ALA A 278 2.42 1.70 23.03
C ALA A 278 1.98 1.90 21.56
N ALA A 279 0.66 1.96 21.32
CA ALA A 279 0.13 2.23 19.98
C ALA A 279 0.57 3.60 19.44
N LEU A 280 0.54 4.65 20.29
CA LEU A 280 0.99 5.99 19.91
C LEU A 280 2.50 6.05 19.68
N GLU A 281 3.31 5.34 20.49
CA GLU A 281 4.77 5.25 20.28
C GLU A 281 5.10 4.69 18.89
N HIS A 282 4.46 3.60 18.53
CA HIS A 282 4.66 2.99 17.23
C HIS A 282 4.13 3.87 16.07
N LEU A 283 2.99 4.52 16.22
CA LEU A 283 2.48 5.45 15.21
C LEU A 283 3.37 6.68 15.04
N ASP A 284 3.89 7.23 16.14
CA ASP A 284 4.83 8.35 16.09
C ASP A 284 6.11 7.95 15.34
N ALA A 285 6.63 6.74 15.57
CA ALA A 285 7.77 6.19 14.86
C ALA A 285 7.46 6.03 13.35
N ALA A 286 6.33 5.43 12.99
CA ALA A 286 5.92 5.28 11.59
C ALA A 286 5.79 6.63 10.89
N ILE A 287 5.09 7.59 11.49
CA ILE A 287 4.86 8.94 10.96
C ILE A 287 6.17 9.72 10.81
N ALA A 288 7.11 9.54 11.73
CA ALA A 288 8.42 10.20 11.65
C ALA A 288 9.27 9.69 10.47
N ILE A 289 9.06 8.45 10.05
CA ILE A 289 9.69 7.86 8.86
C ILE A 289 8.94 8.34 7.62
N VAL A 290 7.63 8.11 7.62
CA VAL A 290 6.74 8.46 6.52
C VAL A 290 5.36 8.84 7.05
N PRO A 291 4.90 10.11 6.88
CA PRO A 291 3.61 10.57 7.37
C PRO A 291 2.46 10.17 6.44
N LEU A 292 2.07 8.87 6.47
CA LEU A 292 0.92 8.41 5.72
C LEU A 292 -0.39 8.93 6.28
N PRO A 293 -1.40 9.25 5.43
CA PRO A 293 -2.70 9.67 5.91
C PRO A 293 -3.35 8.64 6.85
N GLU A 294 -3.22 7.35 6.57
CA GLU A 294 -3.76 6.30 7.46
C GLU A 294 -3.08 6.23 8.83
N TYR A 295 -1.77 6.49 8.91
CA TYR A 295 -1.07 6.50 10.20
C TYR A 295 -1.50 7.71 11.03
N VAL A 296 -1.61 8.87 10.39
CA VAL A 296 -2.05 10.11 11.04
C VAL A 296 -3.50 10.00 11.48
N ALA A 297 -4.37 9.43 10.62
CA ALA A 297 -5.77 9.17 10.93
C ALA A 297 -5.91 8.24 12.15
N ARG A 298 -5.19 7.12 12.13
CA ARG A 298 -5.20 6.18 13.27
C ARG A 298 -4.72 6.81 14.55
N ARG A 299 -3.71 7.65 14.51
CA ARG A 299 -3.23 8.37 15.69
C ARG A 299 -4.28 9.34 16.24
N ALA A 300 -5.00 10.03 15.36
CA ALA A 300 -6.14 10.85 15.73
C ALA A 300 -7.23 10.03 16.44
N ASP A 301 -7.56 8.86 15.89
CA ASP A 301 -8.55 7.95 16.48
C ASP A 301 -8.14 7.47 17.87
N ILE A 302 -6.86 7.13 18.06
CA ILE A 302 -6.35 6.73 19.37
C ILE A 302 -6.38 7.89 20.36
N TYR A 303 -6.05 9.12 19.97
CA TYR A 303 -6.24 10.28 20.86
C TYR A 303 -7.70 10.44 21.27
N ARG A 304 -8.65 10.28 20.35
CA ARG A 304 -10.09 10.32 20.65
C ARG A 304 -10.50 9.21 21.63
N LEU A 305 -9.98 7.99 21.44
CA LEU A 305 -10.31 6.83 22.27
C LEU A 305 -9.71 6.91 23.67
N ARG A 306 -8.45 7.37 23.78
CA ARG A 306 -7.73 7.51 25.04
C ARG A 306 -8.30 8.64 25.90
N GLY A 307 -8.63 9.77 25.29
CA GLY A 307 -9.28 10.92 25.95
C GLY A 307 -8.46 11.58 27.06
N ALA A 308 -7.14 11.46 27.03
CA ALA A 308 -6.25 12.07 28.01
C ALA A 308 -6.15 13.61 27.81
N THR A 309 -5.64 14.31 28.83
CA THR A 309 -5.48 15.76 28.77
C THR A 309 -4.65 16.19 27.56
N GLY A 310 -5.23 17.04 26.72
CA GLY A 310 -4.61 17.55 25.49
C GLY A 310 -4.86 16.71 24.25
N ASP A 311 -5.44 15.50 24.36
CA ASP A 311 -5.69 14.61 23.21
C ASP A 311 -6.70 15.20 22.23
N ALA A 312 -7.74 15.86 22.69
CA ALA A 312 -8.71 16.52 21.82
C ALA A 312 -8.09 17.61 20.92
N ARG A 313 -6.96 18.23 21.34
CA ARG A 313 -6.21 19.15 20.50
C ARG A 313 -5.37 18.39 19.46
N ARG A 314 -4.68 17.32 19.89
CA ARG A 314 -3.83 16.49 19.03
C ARG A 314 -4.66 15.81 17.92
N GLU A 315 -5.82 15.26 18.29
CA GLU A 315 -6.80 14.72 17.36
C GLU A 315 -7.15 15.74 16.26
N ARG A 316 -7.56 16.96 16.65
CA ARG A 316 -7.89 18.00 15.66
C ARG A 316 -6.72 18.43 14.79
N ASP A 317 -5.51 18.42 15.32
CA ASP A 317 -4.31 18.76 14.55
C ASP A 317 -4.01 17.64 13.53
N ASP A 318 -4.12 16.36 13.91
CA ASP A 318 -3.94 15.22 13.03
C ASP A 318 -5.03 15.15 11.95
N ARG A 319 -6.30 15.36 12.30
CA ARG A 319 -7.38 15.45 11.30
C ARG A 319 -7.12 16.48 10.23
N ARG A 320 -6.67 17.68 10.61
CA ARG A 320 -6.28 18.70 9.63
C ARG A 320 -5.10 18.24 8.75
N THR A 321 -4.19 17.48 9.31
CA THR A 321 -3.06 16.93 8.57
C THR A 321 -3.53 15.89 7.54
N VAL A 322 -4.43 14.98 7.89
CA VAL A 322 -5.02 14.00 6.96
C VAL A 322 -5.64 14.70 5.74
N LEU A 323 -6.49 15.70 5.99
CA LEU A 323 -7.14 16.44 4.91
C LEU A 323 -6.13 17.21 4.04
N ALA A 324 -5.13 17.85 4.68
CA ALA A 324 -4.10 18.58 3.96
C ALA A 324 -3.22 17.69 3.07
N ILE A 325 -2.96 16.44 3.47
CA ILE A 325 -2.22 15.47 2.66
C ILE A 325 -2.98 15.20 1.36
N GLY A 326 -4.29 14.93 1.43
CA GLY A 326 -5.12 14.73 0.26
C GLY A 326 -5.14 15.92 -0.69
N ASP A 327 -5.24 17.13 -0.13
CA ASP A 327 -5.28 18.35 -0.95
C ASP A 327 -3.92 18.68 -1.62
N LEU A 328 -2.80 18.22 -1.04
CA LEU A 328 -1.45 18.46 -1.54
C LEU A 328 -0.99 17.48 -2.62
N ALA A 329 -1.68 16.34 -2.79
CA ALA A 329 -1.26 15.29 -3.70
C ALA A 329 -1.34 15.68 -5.20
N GLY A 330 -2.07 16.76 -5.56
CA GLY A 330 -2.10 17.31 -6.91
C GLY A 330 -2.44 16.26 -7.98
N GLU A 331 -1.57 16.09 -9.00
CA GLU A 331 -1.74 15.10 -10.08
C GLU A 331 -1.72 13.64 -9.58
N ALA A 332 -1.17 13.41 -8.41
CA ALA A 332 -1.17 12.09 -7.77
C ALA A 332 -2.34 11.90 -6.78
N ALA A 333 -3.33 12.80 -6.76
CA ALA A 333 -4.43 12.78 -5.77
C ALA A 333 -5.20 11.46 -5.78
N GLY A 334 -5.45 10.87 -6.94
CA GLY A 334 -6.16 9.60 -7.09
C GLY A 334 -5.56 8.43 -6.31
N ILE A 335 -4.29 8.52 -5.93
CA ILE A 335 -3.61 7.52 -5.09
C ILE A 335 -4.22 7.46 -3.68
N TYR A 336 -4.74 8.58 -3.17
CA TYR A 336 -5.31 8.68 -1.81
C TYR A 336 -6.83 8.65 -1.76
N ASP A 337 -7.52 8.58 -2.89
CA ASP A 337 -8.97 8.70 -2.97
C ASP A 337 -9.67 7.67 -2.08
N ARG A 338 -9.23 6.41 -2.09
CA ARG A 338 -9.78 5.36 -1.23
C ARG A 338 -9.60 5.66 0.26
N ILE A 339 -8.39 6.03 0.66
CA ILE A 339 -8.05 6.28 2.07
C ILE A 339 -8.84 7.47 2.60
N LEU A 340 -8.92 8.55 1.82
CA LEU A 340 -9.66 9.75 2.18
C LEU A 340 -11.16 9.50 2.20
N SER A 341 -11.70 8.77 1.22
CA SER A 341 -13.11 8.39 1.20
C SER A 341 -13.49 7.60 2.44
N LEU A 342 -12.73 6.55 2.78
CA LEU A 342 -12.96 5.73 3.98
C LEU A 342 -12.83 6.57 5.26
N TYR A 343 -11.82 7.46 5.33
CA TYR A 343 -11.64 8.33 6.47
C TYR A 343 -12.84 9.28 6.67
N LEU A 344 -13.24 10.00 5.63
CA LEU A 344 -14.35 10.95 5.69
C LEU A 344 -15.66 10.24 6.05
N SER A 345 -15.92 9.09 5.43
CA SER A 345 -17.11 8.28 5.70
C SER A 345 -17.17 7.73 7.12
N SER A 346 -16.02 7.33 7.68
CA SER A 346 -15.94 6.79 9.05
C SER A 346 -16.06 7.86 10.14
N HIS A 347 -15.91 9.14 9.78
CA HIS A 347 -15.95 10.26 10.73
C HIS A 347 -17.14 11.20 10.51
N ASP A 348 -18.09 10.82 9.66
CA ASP A 348 -19.27 11.63 9.27
C ASP A 348 -18.86 13.03 8.75
N GLU A 349 -17.75 13.10 8.01
CA GLU A 349 -17.21 14.34 7.47
C GLU A 349 -17.35 14.39 5.95
N GLU A 350 -17.76 15.52 5.43
CA GLU A 350 -17.84 15.80 4.00
C GLU A 350 -18.39 14.61 3.16
N PRO A 351 -19.57 14.03 3.50
CA PRO A 351 -20.03 12.77 2.92
C PRO A 351 -20.13 12.82 1.39
N GLU A 352 -20.49 13.98 0.81
CA GLU A 352 -20.52 14.13 -0.65
C GLU A 352 -19.12 14.10 -1.27
N ARG A 353 -18.09 14.60 -0.55
CA ARG A 353 -16.69 14.48 -0.99
C ARG A 353 -16.23 13.03 -0.90
N ALA A 354 -16.54 12.35 0.20
CA ALA A 354 -16.22 10.93 0.37
C ALA A 354 -16.79 10.09 -0.77
N LEU A 355 -18.05 10.35 -1.16
CA LEU A 355 -18.70 9.63 -2.25
C LEU A 355 -18.01 9.88 -3.60
N ARG A 356 -17.69 11.14 -3.93
CA ARG A 356 -16.98 11.43 -5.18
C ARG A 356 -15.62 10.72 -5.24
N LEU A 357 -14.84 10.78 -4.15
CA LEU A 357 -13.55 10.10 -4.08
C LEU A 357 -13.68 8.57 -4.28
N ALA A 358 -14.72 7.94 -3.71
CA ALA A 358 -14.99 6.52 -3.89
C ALA A 358 -15.43 6.19 -5.33
N GLU A 359 -16.24 7.04 -5.95
CA GLU A 359 -16.66 6.89 -7.34
C GLU A 359 -15.45 7.01 -8.29
N ASP A 360 -14.58 7.99 -8.08
CA ASP A 360 -13.35 8.20 -8.87
C ASP A 360 -12.39 7.02 -8.70
N GLU A 361 -12.18 6.54 -7.47
CA GLU A 361 -11.37 5.37 -7.16
C GLU A 361 -11.90 4.12 -7.89
N LEU A 362 -13.21 3.88 -7.89
CA LEU A 362 -13.79 2.70 -8.53
C LEU A 362 -13.66 2.72 -10.06
N VAL A 363 -13.51 3.89 -10.69
CA VAL A 363 -13.19 4.00 -12.12
C VAL A 363 -11.79 3.44 -12.42
N ALA A 364 -10.83 3.75 -11.54
CA ALA A 364 -9.45 3.31 -11.68
C ALA A 364 -9.26 1.87 -11.21
N ARG A 365 -9.96 1.47 -10.13
CA ARG A 365 -9.70 0.23 -9.40
C ARG A 365 -10.98 -0.44 -8.93
N LYS A 366 -11.33 -1.57 -9.55
CA LYS A 366 -12.56 -2.33 -9.33
C LYS A 366 -12.34 -3.58 -8.48
N ASP A 367 -11.40 -3.53 -7.56
CA ASP A 367 -11.16 -4.60 -6.61
C ASP A 367 -12.22 -4.61 -5.48
N VAL A 368 -12.21 -5.64 -4.64
CA VAL A 368 -13.13 -5.80 -3.51
C VAL A 368 -13.12 -4.57 -2.58
N TYR A 369 -11.97 -3.91 -2.42
CA TYR A 369 -11.83 -2.74 -1.55
C TYR A 369 -12.30 -1.44 -2.20
N GLY A 370 -12.33 -1.35 -3.54
CA GLY A 370 -12.94 -0.24 -4.27
C GLY A 370 -14.46 -0.25 -4.11
N TYR A 371 -15.07 -1.43 -4.25
CA TYR A 371 -16.50 -1.60 -3.98
C TYR A 371 -16.85 -1.36 -2.51
N ASP A 372 -16.01 -1.78 -1.56
CA ASP A 372 -16.17 -1.51 -0.13
C ASP A 372 -16.14 0.00 0.17
N ALA A 373 -15.16 0.73 -0.37
CA ALA A 373 -15.06 2.17 -0.16
C ALA A 373 -16.30 2.90 -0.69
N LEU A 374 -16.81 2.52 -1.88
CA LEU A 374 -18.03 3.08 -2.43
C LEU A 374 -19.26 2.72 -1.58
N ALA A 375 -19.37 1.48 -1.12
CA ALA A 375 -20.45 1.05 -0.24
C ALA A 375 -20.47 1.85 1.06
N TRP A 376 -19.31 2.06 1.66
CA TRP A 376 -19.19 2.82 2.90
C TRP A 376 -19.51 4.30 2.72
N ALA A 377 -19.05 4.91 1.63
CA ALA A 377 -19.41 6.29 1.28
C ALA A 377 -20.88 6.47 0.96
N LEU A 378 -21.53 5.52 0.30
CA LEU A 378 -22.96 5.51 0.07
C LEU A 378 -23.76 5.44 1.38
N LEU A 379 -23.33 4.59 2.33
CA LEU A 379 -23.95 4.52 3.65
C LEU A 379 -23.86 5.85 4.39
N ALA A 380 -22.70 6.50 4.39
CA ALA A 380 -22.49 7.82 4.99
C ALA A 380 -23.39 8.91 4.38
N ASN A 381 -23.77 8.74 3.10
CA ASN A 381 -24.71 9.60 2.40
C ASN A 381 -26.20 9.17 2.57
N GLY A 382 -26.49 8.22 3.45
CA GLY A 382 -27.87 7.74 3.71
C GLY A 382 -28.45 6.86 2.61
N ARG A 383 -27.64 6.39 1.64
CA ARG A 383 -28.05 5.58 0.47
C ARG A 383 -27.84 4.09 0.75
N ALA A 384 -28.45 3.58 1.85
CA ALA A 384 -28.18 2.24 2.37
C ALA A 384 -28.49 1.09 1.39
N ASP A 385 -29.57 1.19 0.58
CA ASP A 385 -29.89 0.16 -0.43
C ASP A 385 -28.81 0.07 -1.52
N GLU A 386 -28.29 1.22 -1.97
CA GLU A 386 -27.20 1.27 -2.94
C GLU A 386 -25.88 0.81 -2.32
N ALA A 387 -25.64 1.16 -1.07
CA ALA A 387 -24.48 0.65 -0.30
C ALA A 387 -24.49 -0.88 -0.25
N ARG A 388 -25.64 -1.50 0.03
CA ARG A 388 -25.78 -2.96 0.03
C ARG A 388 -25.46 -3.59 -1.32
N ALA A 389 -25.89 -2.94 -2.41
CA ALA A 389 -25.58 -3.44 -3.76
C ALA A 389 -24.06 -3.44 -4.04
N GLN A 390 -23.35 -2.36 -3.66
CA GLN A 390 -21.90 -2.30 -3.83
C GLN A 390 -21.17 -3.26 -2.88
N MET A 391 -21.68 -3.43 -1.65
CA MET A 391 -21.10 -4.39 -0.69
C MET A 391 -21.25 -5.84 -1.16
N ALA A 392 -22.31 -6.16 -1.91
CA ALA A 392 -22.47 -7.48 -2.51
C ALA A 392 -21.35 -7.78 -3.53
N GLU A 393 -20.92 -6.78 -4.33
CA GLU A 393 -19.77 -6.91 -5.23
C GLU A 393 -18.45 -7.06 -4.43
N ALA A 394 -18.28 -6.30 -3.34
CA ALA A 394 -17.10 -6.40 -2.48
C ALA A 394 -16.94 -7.80 -1.85
N LEU A 395 -18.06 -8.47 -1.57
CA LEU A 395 -18.09 -9.80 -0.94
C LEU A 395 -18.18 -10.97 -1.95
N ALA A 396 -18.28 -10.69 -3.25
CA ALA A 396 -18.58 -11.69 -4.27
C ALA A 396 -17.51 -12.80 -4.37
N LEU A 397 -16.27 -12.50 -4.05
CA LEU A 397 -15.15 -13.47 -4.07
C LEU A 397 -15.07 -14.31 -2.79
N GLY A 398 -15.89 -14.02 -1.78
CA GLY A 398 -15.82 -14.70 -0.48
C GLY A 398 -14.66 -14.22 0.41
N THR A 399 -14.07 -13.07 0.10
CA THR A 399 -12.99 -12.47 0.88
C THR A 399 -13.38 -12.30 2.34
N ARG A 400 -12.62 -12.89 3.24
CA ARG A 400 -12.88 -12.86 4.68
C ARG A 400 -12.03 -11.79 5.36
N ASP A 401 -12.40 -10.55 5.13
CA ASP A 401 -11.74 -9.37 5.72
C ASP A 401 -12.67 -8.75 6.78
N ALA A 402 -12.13 -8.49 7.97
CA ALA A 402 -12.92 -7.98 9.10
C ALA A 402 -13.54 -6.60 8.81
N LYS A 403 -12.85 -5.74 8.06
CA LYS A 403 -13.37 -4.42 7.68
C LYS A 403 -14.54 -4.55 6.71
N LEU A 404 -14.42 -5.41 5.68
CA LEU A 404 -15.52 -5.68 4.75
C LEU A 404 -16.76 -6.19 5.50
N LEU A 405 -16.57 -7.15 6.42
CA LEU A 405 -17.67 -7.68 7.21
C LEU A 405 -18.26 -6.62 8.17
N TYR A 406 -17.43 -5.76 8.76
CA TYR A 406 -17.91 -4.66 9.59
C TYR A 406 -18.79 -3.70 8.78
N HIS A 407 -18.33 -3.25 7.61
CA HIS A 407 -19.11 -2.36 6.75
C HIS A 407 -20.42 -3.04 6.30
N ALA A 408 -20.38 -4.30 5.90
CA ALA A 408 -21.59 -5.08 5.58
C ALA A 408 -22.56 -5.13 6.75
N GLY A 409 -22.07 -5.41 7.96
CA GLY A 409 -22.91 -5.45 9.16
C GLY A 409 -23.58 -4.12 9.50
N MET A 410 -22.84 -3.02 9.35
CA MET A 410 -23.38 -1.68 9.57
C MET A 410 -24.43 -1.28 8.51
N ILE A 411 -24.22 -1.68 7.26
CA ILE A 411 -25.19 -1.48 6.17
C ILE A 411 -26.48 -2.25 6.47
N GLU A 412 -26.40 -3.52 6.86
CA GLU A 412 -27.56 -4.36 7.18
C GLU A 412 -28.31 -3.84 8.43
N ALA A 413 -27.58 -3.37 9.44
CA ALA A 413 -28.17 -2.73 10.63
C ALA A 413 -28.96 -1.47 10.23
N ARG A 414 -28.42 -0.66 9.34
CA ARG A 414 -29.10 0.54 8.82
C ARG A 414 -30.39 0.23 8.06
N LEU A 415 -30.44 -0.94 7.40
CA LEU A 415 -31.60 -1.44 6.67
C LEU A 415 -32.63 -2.16 7.55
N GLY A 416 -32.30 -2.38 8.84
CA GLY A 416 -33.16 -3.12 9.78
C GLY A 416 -33.11 -4.65 9.59
N ASN A 417 -32.07 -5.16 8.96
CA ASN A 417 -31.85 -6.60 8.77
C ASN A 417 -31.00 -7.17 9.92
N ASP A 418 -31.57 -7.17 11.13
CA ASP A 418 -30.87 -7.42 12.40
C ASP A 418 -30.08 -8.75 12.43
N ASP A 419 -30.65 -9.84 11.89
CA ASP A 419 -29.96 -11.14 11.86
C ASP A 419 -28.73 -11.13 10.96
N ALA A 420 -28.81 -10.50 9.79
CA ALA A 420 -27.67 -10.35 8.88
C ALA A 420 -26.61 -9.41 9.47
N ALA A 421 -27.04 -8.29 10.04
CA ALA A 421 -26.15 -7.35 10.73
C ALA A 421 -25.38 -8.04 11.84
N ARG A 422 -26.05 -8.83 12.67
CA ARG A 422 -25.40 -9.59 13.75
C ARG A 422 -24.38 -10.58 13.22
N ALA A 423 -24.74 -11.36 12.20
CA ALA A 423 -23.85 -12.36 11.62
C ALA A 423 -22.55 -11.72 11.06
N TYR A 424 -22.68 -10.60 10.35
CA TYR A 424 -21.51 -9.87 9.80
C TYR A 424 -20.66 -9.23 10.89
N LEU A 425 -21.26 -8.56 11.88
CA LEU A 425 -20.52 -7.90 12.95
C LEU A 425 -19.80 -8.90 13.89
N GLU A 426 -20.46 -10.02 14.23
CA GLU A 426 -19.82 -11.11 14.98
C GLU A 426 -18.67 -11.73 14.18
N GLY A 427 -18.87 -11.90 12.84
CA GLY A 427 -17.82 -12.36 11.95
C GLY A 427 -16.60 -11.44 11.93
N ALA A 428 -16.84 -10.13 11.81
CA ALA A 428 -15.76 -9.13 11.82
C ALA A 428 -14.95 -9.18 13.11
N LEU A 429 -15.63 -9.17 14.26
CA LEU A 429 -14.99 -9.23 15.59
C LEU A 429 -14.25 -10.54 15.85
N GLY A 430 -14.68 -11.64 15.22
CA GLY A 430 -14.08 -12.96 15.38
C GLY A 430 -12.85 -13.18 14.48
N ILE A 431 -12.74 -12.44 13.37
CA ILE A 431 -11.65 -12.62 12.40
C ILE A 431 -10.43 -11.79 12.78
N ASP A 432 -10.55 -10.47 12.85
CA ASP A 432 -9.42 -9.58 13.16
C ASP A 432 -9.84 -8.51 14.17
N PRO A 433 -9.61 -8.72 15.46
CA PRO A 433 -9.92 -7.70 16.47
C PRO A 433 -8.92 -6.53 16.48
N SER A 434 -7.99 -6.44 15.53
CA SER A 434 -7.03 -5.34 15.41
C SER A 434 -7.26 -4.41 14.22
N PHE A 435 -8.28 -4.68 13.38
CA PHE A 435 -8.45 -3.94 12.12
C PHE A 435 -8.73 -2.45 12.32
N ASP A 436 -9.59 -2.08 13.29
CA ASP A 436 -9.92 -0.69 13.60
C ASP A 436 -10.52 -0.53 15.00
N PRO A 437 -9.88 0.21 15.92
CA PRO A 437 -10.37 0.32 17.30
C PRO A 437 -11.67 1.13 17.45
N LEU A 438 -11.95 2.11 16.57
CA LEU A 438 -13.24 2.82 16.56
C LEU A 438 -14.35 1.92 16.03
N ALA A 439 -14.10 1.25 14.93
CA ALA A 439 -15.05 0.31 14.32
C ALA A 439 -15.38 -0.84 15.27
N LEU A 440 -14.40 -1.39 16.00
CA LEU A 440 -14.61 -2.41 17.04
C LEU A 440 -15.56 -1.93 18.14
N ARG A 441 -15.37 -0.70 18.61
CA ARG A 441 -16.28 -0.10 19.62
C ARG A 441 -17.69 0.04 19.06
N THR A 442 -17.82 0.58 17.85
CA THR A 442 -19.10 0.75 17.18
C THR A 442 -19.80 -0.58 16.95
N ALA A 443 -19.08 -1.60 16.43
CA ALA A 443 -19.63 -2.94 16.22
C ALA A 443 -20.19 -3.56 17.51
N ARG A 444 -19.45 -3.45 18.62
CA ARG A 444 -19.89 -3.96 19.92
C ARG A 444 -21.15 -3.24 20.45
N THR A 445 -21.23 -1.92 20.26
CA THR A 445 -22.41 -1.12 20.63
C THR A 445 -23.61 -1.52 19.79
N THR A 446 -23.46 -1.57 18.46
CA THR A 446 -24.53 -1.98 17.55
C THR A 446 -25.04 -3.39 17.86
N LEU A 447 -24.17 -4.35 18.15
CA LEU A 447 -24.58 -5.70 18.57
C LEU A 447 -25.36 -5.72 19.88
N GLN A 448 -25.14 -4.77 20.81
CA GLN A 448 -25.95 -4.63 22.02
C GLN A 448 -27.36 -4.08 21.73
N GLU A 449 -27.46 -3.18 20.75
CA GLU A 449 -28.73 -2.58 20.32
C GLU A 449 -29.61 -3.56 19.53
N LEU A 450 -29.00 -4.48 18.76
CA LEU A 450 -29.68 -5.53 18.00
C LEU A 450 -30.21 -6.70 18.87
N ARG A 451 -30.00 -6.67 20.18
CA ARG A 451 -30.48 -7.67 21.14
C ARG A 451 -31.91 -7.36 21.61
#